data_01d25200645b0566d2d84fc75456aed3
#
_entry.id   01d25200645b0566d2d84fc75456aed3
#
_cell.length_a   1.000
_cell.length_b   1.000
_cell.length_c   1.000
_cell.angle_alpha   90.00
_cell.angle_beta   90.00
_cell.angle_gamma   90.00
#
_symmetry.space_group_name_H-M   'P 1'
#
loop_
_entity.id
_entity.type
_entity.pdbx_description
1 polymer ?
#
loop_
_entity_poly.entity_id
_entity_poly.type
_entity_poly.pdbx_seq_one_letter_code
_entity_poly.pdbx_strand_id
1 'polypeptide(L)'
;MSELQELIQKLCPDGVEYKKLGDKQVSIMQRGTSLTKNNSTEGAYPVISGGRVPAFYCDKFNREGETITVAGSGAGAGYVQYWNEPIFVCDAFSIKGCENVSTKYLYYCLTNVQDKIYATKKGGGVPHVHISSIENFLIPIPHPAIQEEIVKILDRFADYAAELQAELQAELQARKEQYEYYRNKLLMFDKIGGGVRKA
;
A
#
# COMPACT_ATOMS: atom_id res chain seq x y z
N MET A 1 -16.95 7.57 26.18
CA MET A 1 -16.59 8.08 24.83
C MET A 1 -15.24 7.47 24.46
N SER A 2 -14.92 7.28 23.20
CA SER A 2 -13.57 6.86 22.82
C SER A 2 -12.60 8.04 22.96
N GLU A 3 -11.32 7.76 23.22
CA GLU A 3 -10.26 8.77 23.29
C GLU A 3 -10.26 9.70 22.07
N LEU A 4 -10.47 9.13 20.89
CA LEU A 4 -10.62 9.91 19.65
C LEU A 4 -11.81 10.89 19.68
N GLN A 5 -12.97 10.48 20.22
CA GLN A 5 -14.13 11.37 20.33
C GLN A 5 -13.87 12.54 21.26
N GLU A 6 -13.19 12.31 22.38
CA GLU A 6 -12.81 13.37 23.32
C GLU A 6 -11.82 14.37 22.70
N LEU A 7 -10.83 13.85 21.94
CA LEU A 7 -9.89 14.69 21.19
C LEU A 7 -10.60 15.55 20.13
N ILE A 8 -11.52 14.97 19.37
CA ILE A 8 -12.28 15.72 18.35
C ILE A 8 -13.11 16.85 19.00
N GLN A 9 -13.84 16.55 20.07
CA GLN A 9 -14.65 17.55 20.77
C GLN A 9 -13.81 18.69 21.35
N LYS A 10 -12.60 18.37 21.83
CA LYS A 10 -11.70 19.35 22.46
C LYS A 10 -10.94 20.21 21.44
N LEU A 11 -10.44 19.61 20.36
CA LEU A 11 -9.48 20.23 19.44
C LEU A 11 -10.11 20.68 18.11
N CYS A 12 -11.29 20.17 17.77
CA CYS A 12 -12.02 20.53 16.56
C CYS A 12 -13.51 20.72 16.85
N PRO A 13 -13.91 21.57 17.83
CA PRO A 13 -15.32 21.75 18.22
C PRO A 13 -16.18 22.29 17.07
N ASP A 14 -15.59 23.09 16.18
CA ASP A 14 -16.26 23.71 15.02
C ASP A 14 -16.12 22.83 13.73
N GLY A 15 -15.63 21.60 13.87
CA GLY A 15 -15.39 20.67 12.76
C GLY A 15 -13.95 20.66 12.25
N VAL A 16 -13.73 19.97 11.13
CA VAL A 16 -12.40 19.77 10.52
C VAL A 16 -12.34 20.53 9.20
N GLU A 17 -11.27 21.31 9.03
CA GLU A 17 -11.00 22.00 7.76
C GLU A 17 -10.58 21.02 6.67
N TYR A 18 -11.08 21.21 5.45
CA TYR A 18 -10.67 20.45 4.27
C TYR A 18 -9.77 21.31 3.39
N LYS A 19 -8.56 20.78 3.09
CA LYS A 19 -7.58 21.43 2.20
C LYS A 19 -7.30 20.58 0.99
N LYS A 20 -6.81 21.20 -0.09
CA LYS A 20 -6.36 20.47 -1.27
C LYS A 20 -5.10 19.68 -0.94
N LEU A 21 -5.00 18.45 -1.45
CA LEU A 21 -3.80 17.61 -1.30
C LEU A 21 -2.54 18.32 -1.79
N GLY A 22 -2.63 19.04 -2.91
CA GLY A 22 -1.50 19.79 -3.49
C GLY A 22 -1.18 21.13 -2.81
N ASP A 23 -1.92 21.52 -1.74
CA ASP A 23 -1.56 22.69 -0.96
C ASP A 23 -0.19 22.48 -0.30
N LYS A 24 0.69 23.49 -0.42
CA LYS A 24 2.05 23.45 0.13
C LYS A 24 2.10 23.37 1.67
N GLN A 25 0.99 23.67 2.35
CA GLN A 25 0.85 23.45 3.79
C GLN A 25 0.39 22.03 4.14
N VAL A 26 -0.11 21.26 3.15
CA VAL A 26 -0.62 19.91 3.33
C VAL A 26 0.43 18.89 2.91
N SER A 27 0.95 18.99 1.69
CA SER A 27 1.90 18.00 1.20
C SER A 27 2.93 18.53 0.20
N ILE A 28 4.04 17.83 0.12
CA ILE A 28 5.05 17.98 -0.92
C ILE A 28 4.89 16.81 -1.88
N MET A 29 4.57 17.13 -3.12
CA MET A 29 4.37 16.16 -4.20
C MET A 29 5.53 16.26 -5.21
N GLN A 30 6.21 15.15 -5.48
CA GLN A 30 7.37 15.13 -6.38
C GLN A 30 7.32 13.95 -7.34
N ARG A 31 7.63 14.21 -8.61
CA ARG A 31 7.78 13.16 -9.63
C ARG A 31 9.01 12.31 -9.35
N GLY A 32 8.96 11.05 -9.76
CA GLY A 32 10.10 10.16 -9.79
C GLY A 32 11.10 10.54 -10.88
N THR A 33 12.23 9.85 -10.88
CA THR A 33 13.31 10.00 -11.84
C THR A 33 13.46 8.72 -12.63
N SER A 34 13.50 8.79 -13.95
CA SER A 34 13.62 7.60 -14.81
C SER A 34 14.89 6.83 -14.50
N LEU A 35 14.74 5.52 -14.30
CA LEU A 35 15.83 4.58 -14.09
C LEU A 35 15.46 3.24 -14.74
N THR A 36 16.35 2.72 -15.56
CA THR A 36 16.21 1.38 -16.15
C THR A 36 17.13 0.40 -15.46
N LYS A 37 16.75 -0.89 -15.43
CA LYS A 37 17.57 -1.94 -14.81
C LYS A 37 18.97 -2.01 -15.40
N ASN A 38 19.10 -1.78 -16.72
CA ASN A 38 20.40 -1.80 -17.42
C ASN A 38 21.32 -0.62 -17.05
N ASN A 39 20.75 0.48 -16.55
CA ASN A 39 21.49 1.69 -16.17
C ASN A 39 21.56 1.84 -14.63
N SER A 40 21.37 0.75 -13.90
CA SER A 40 21.45 0.70 -12.44
C SER A 40 22.38 -0.41 -11.99
N THR A 41 23.07 -0.19 -10.89
CA THR A 41 23.79 -1.23 -10.15
C THR A 41 22.80 -1.92 -9.21
N GLU A 42 22.91 -3.24 -9.06
CA GLU A 42 22.11 -4.00 -8.11
C GLU A 42 22.44 -3.57 -6.66
N GLY A 43 21.44 -3.50 -5.80
CA GLY A 43 21.60 -3.05 -4.42
C GLY A 43 20.37 -3.35 -3.56
N ALA A 44 20.27 -2.64 -2.42
CA ALA A 44 19.23 -2.91 -1.41
C ALA A 44 17.96 -2.06 -1.57
N TYR A 45 17.99 -0.98 -2.34
CA TYR A 45 16.87 -0.04 -2.39
C TYR A 45 15.84 -0.42 -3.43
N PRO A 46 14.54 -0.57 -3.06
CA PRO A 46 13.49 -0.92 -3.99
C PRO A 46 13.20 0.21 -4.97
N VAL A 47 13.06 -0.11 -6.24
CA VAL A 47 12.69 0.82 -7.30
C VAL A 47 11.19 0.76 -7.53
N ILE A 48 10.52 1.86 -7.19
CA ILE A 48 9.06 2.00 -7.26
C ILE A 48 8.67 2.59 -8.61
N SER A 49 7.85 1.85 -9.33
CA SER A 49 7.41 2.19 -10.69
C SER A 49 5.89 2.03 -10.82
N GLY A 50 5.38 1.71 -12.00
CA GLY A 50 3.96 1.55 -12.30
C GLY A 50 3.28 0.30 -11.74
N GLY A 51 3.99 -0.55 -11.00
CA GLY A 51 3.49 -1.80 -10.41
C GLY A 51 3.03 -1.65 -8.95
N ARG A 52 2.51 -2.77 -8.41
CA ARG A 52 2.15 -2.90 -6.98
C ARG A 52 3.30 -3.44 -6.12
N VAL A 53 4.37 -3.88 -6.75
CA VAL A 53 5.59 -4.36 -6.11
C VAL A 53 6.77 -3.63 -6.73
N PRO A 54 7.93 -3.57 -6.05
CA PRO A 54 9.14 -3.00 -6.62
C PRO A 54 9.47 -3.63 -7.97
N ALA A 55 9.87 -2.82 -8.95
CA ALA A 55 10.23 -3.31 -10.27
C ALA A 55 11.57 -4.07 -10.27
N PHE A 56 12.51 -3.62 -9.47
CA PHE A 56 13.83 -4.22 -9.18
C PHE A 56 14.44 -3.51 -7.98
N TYR A 57 15.69 -3.85 -7.62
CA TYR A 57 16.45 -3.22 -6.54
C TYR A 57 17.72 -2.58 -7.09
N CYS A 58 18.15 -1.43 -6.51
CA CYS A 58 19.35 -0.71 -6.93
C CYS A 58 20.17 -0.20 -5.75
N ASP A 59 21.37 0.32 -6.04
CA ASP A 59 22.39 0.78 -5.08
C ASP A 59 22.16 2.21 -4.56
N LYS A 60 21.13 2.90 -5.03
CA LYS A 60 20.84 4.30 -4.68
C LYS A 60 19.35 4.53 -4.42
N PHE A 61 19.06 5.56 -3.65
CA PHE A 61 17.70 6.00 -3.36
C PHE A 61 17.54 7.49 -3.74
N ASN A 62 16.31 7.92 -3.93
CA ASN A 62 15.97 9.32 -4.16
C ASN A 62 14.86 9.83 -3.23
N ARG A 63 14.39 8.94 -2.34
CA ARG A 63 13.48 9.27 -1.23
C ARG A 63 13.90 8.49 -0.01
N GLU A 64 13.77 9.10 1.18
CA GLU A 64 14.05 8.49 2.48
C GLU A 64 13.01 8.90 3.52
N GLY A 65 12.90 8.15 4.61
CA GLY A 65 11.88 8.33 5.64
C GLY A 65 10.46 8.09 5.10
N GLU A 66 9.46 8.40 5.91
CA GLU A 66 8.06 8.20 5.53
C GLU A 66 7.73 8.83 4.17
N THR A 67 7.29 8.00 3.25
CA THR A 67 7.01 8.41 1.88
C THR A 67 5.79 7.65 1.36
N ILE A 68 4.82 8.35 0.81
CA ILE A 68 3.75 7.76 0.01
C ILE A 68 4.19 7.77 -1.44
N THR A 69 3.96 6.68 -2.16
CA THR A 69 4.10 6.64 -3.62
C THR A 69 2.78 6.36 -4.29
N VAL A 70 2.58 6.97 -5.44
CA VAL A 70 1.44 6.70 -6.32
C VAL A 70 1.99 6.29 -7.67
N ALA A 71 1.65 5.09 -8.11
CA ALA A 71 2.13 4.54 -9.38
C ALA A 71 1.67 5.44 -10.55
N GLY A 72 2.60 5.85 -11.42
CA GLY A 72 2.37 6.82 -12.48
C GLY A 72 1.76 6.20 -13.73
N SER A 73 2.07 4.94 -14.05
CA SER A 73 1.68 4.31 -15.32
C SER A 73 1.39 2.82 -15.18
N GLY A 74 0.88 2.22 -16.26
CA GLY A 74 0.68 0.79 -16.39
C GLY A 74 -0.55 0.26 -15.66
N ALA A 75 -0.64 -1.06 -15.48
CA ALA A 75 -1.77 -1.73 -14.83
C ALA A 75 -2.00 -1.26 -13.39
N GLY A 76 -0.92 -0.91 -12.68
CA GLY A 76 -0.96 -0.39 -11.32
C GLY A 76 -1.16 1.12 -11.21
N ALA A 77 -1.29 1.87 -12.32
CA ALA A 77 -1.42 3.32 -12.27
C ALA A 77 -2.44 3.78 -11.21
N GLY A 78 -2.05 4.74 -10.39
CA GLY A 78 -2.86 5.27 -9.29
C GLY A 78 -2.82 4.43 -8.00
N TYR A 79 -2.11 3.32 -7.96
CA TYR A 79 -1.97 2.54 -6.73
C TYR A 79 -1.14 3.28 -5.69
N VAL A 80 -1.69 3.44 -4.49
CA VAL A 80 -1.08 4.16 -3.36
C VAL A 80 -0.34 3.18 -2.46
N GLN A 81 0.92 3.48 -2.14
CA GLN A 81 1.76 2.68 -1.24
C GLN A 81 2.45 3.58 -0.22
N TYR A 82 2.75 3.03 0.94
CA TYR A 82 3.50 3.69 2.01
C TYR A 82 4.83 2.98 2.23
N TRP A 83 5.88 3.77 2.44
CA TRP A 83 7.26 3.34 2.65
C TRP A 83 7.84 4.06 3.86
N ASN A 84 8.51 3.35 4.73
CA ASN A 84 9.29 3.90 5.84
C ASN A 84 10.77 3.48 5.74
N GLU A 85 11.24 3.31 4.51
CA GLU A 85 12.60 2.96 4.18
C GLU A 85 13.08 3.79 2.98
N PRO A 86 14.39 3.90 2.75
CA PRO A 86 14.89 4.54 1.54
C PRO A 86 14.45 3.79 0.29
N ILE A 87 13.89 4.52 -0.68
CA ILE A 87 13.37 3.97 -1.94
C ILE A 87 13.85 4.80 -3.14
N PHE A 88 13.85 4.20 -4.32
CA PHE A 88 14.03 4.93 -5.56
C PHE A 88 12.68 5.03 -6.29
N VAL A 89 12.13 6.24 -6.35
CA VAL A 89 10.88 6.52 -7.07
C VAL A 89 11.21 6.78 -8.54
N CYS A 90 10.70 5.90 -9.42
CA CYS A 90 10.96 5.92 -10.87
C CYS A 90 9.70 6.40 -11.63
N ASP A 91 8.90 5.49 -12.19
CA ASP A 91 7.66 5.81 -12.90
C ASP A 91 6.46 5.86 -11.92
N ALA A 92 6.60 6.71 -10.94
CA ALA A 92 5.66 7.02 -9.88
C ALA A 92 5.89 8.46 -9.43
N PHE A 93 5.07 8.96 -8.54
CA PHE A 93 5.34 10.19 -7.82
C PHE A 93 5.20 9.98 -6.31
N SER A 94 5.94 10.76 -5.55
CA SER A 94 5.94 10.69 -4.10
C SER A 94 5.12 11.83 -3.49
N ILE A 95 4.56 11.56 -2.30
CA ILE A 95 3.82 12.51 -1.47
C ILE A 95 4.36 12.40 -0.06
N LYS A 96 4.67 13.54 0.55
CA LYS A 96 5.04 13.64 1.98
C LYS A 96 4.18 14.71 2.64
N GLY A 97 3.75 14.48 3.87
CA GLY A 97 3.09 15.48 4.70
C GLY A 97 4.04 16.64 5.05
N CYS A 98 3.47 17.83 5.24
CA CYS A 98 4.17 18.99 5.77
C CYS A 98 4.16 18.99 7.30
N GLU A 99 4.76 20.02 7.94
CA GLU A 99 5.04 20.09 9.38
C GLU A 99 3.90 19.65 10.32
N ASN A 100 2.65 20.00 9.99
CA ASN A 100 1.47 19.66 10.81
C ASN A 100 0.61 18.56 10.21
N VAL A 101 1.09 17.86 9.19
CA VAL A 101 0.34 16.81 8.49
C VAL A 101 1.17 15.53 8.40
N SER A 102 0.76 14.52 9.14
CA SER A 102 1.42 13.21 9.13
C SER A 102 1.36 12.57 7.74
N THR A 103 2.50 12.12 7.24
CA THR A 103 2.58 11.36 5.98
C THR A 103 1.73 10.09 6.06
N LYS A 104 1.78 9.41 7.19
CA LYS A 104 1.01 8.18 7.37
C LYS A 104 -0.50 8.43 7.46
N TYR A 105 -0.91 9.55 8.08
CA TYR A 105 -2.30 9.99 8.05
C TYR A 105 -2.78 10.26 6.60
N LEU A 106 -1.98 10.98 5.81
CA LEU A 106 -2.29 11.19 4.39
C LEU A 106 -2.38 9.88 3.61
N TYR A 107 -1.53 8.90 3.91
CA TYR A 107 -1.63 7.56 3.31
C TYR A 107 -3.01 6.95 3.55
N TYR A 108 -3.52 6.98 4.77
CA TYR A 108 -4.86 6.49 5.07
C TYR A 108 -5.96 7.27 4.38
N CYS A 109 -5.84 8.60 4.32
CA CYS A 109 -6.78 9.42 3.56
C CYS A 109 -6.80 9.04 2.07
N LEU A 110 -5.63 8.83 1.47
CA LEU A 110 -5.51 8.48 0.05
C LEU A 110 -5.99 7.07 -0.25
N THR A 111 -5.71 6.10 0.61
CA THR A 111 -6.23 4.74 0.47
C THR A 111 -7.75 4.68 0.59
N ASN A 112 -8.34 5.51 1.46
CA ASN A 112 -9.80 5.64 1.57
C ASN A 112 -10.47 6.17 0.28
N VAL A 113 -9.73 6.88 -0.55
CA VAL A 113 -10.22 7.40 -1.85
C VAL A 113 -9.55 6.71 -3.04
N GLN A 114 -8.97 5.52 -2.85
CA GLN A 114 -8.24 4.78 -3.88
C GLN A 114 -9.04 4.62 -5.17
N ASP A 115 -10.33 4.33 -5.10
CA ASP A 115 -11.20 4.17 -6.29
C ASP A 115 -11.36 5.50 -7.04
N LYS A 116 -11.42 6.63 -6.32
CA LYS A 116 -11.45 7.95 -6.96
C LYS A 116 -10.13 8.26 -7.67
N ILE A 117 -8.98 7.85 -7.09
CA ILE A 117 -7.68 7.96 -7.75
C ILE A 117 -7.66 7.11 -9.02
N TYR A 118 -8.14 5.86 -8.95
CA TYR A 118 -8.26 4.99 -10.13
C TYR A 118 -9.15 5.59 -11.21
N ALA A 119 -10.23 6.26 -10.86
CA ALA A 119 -11.13 6.93 -11.80
C ALA A 119 -10.46 8.09 -12.55
N THR A 120 -9.32 8.62 -12.07
CA THR A 120 -8.57 9.67 -12.76
C THR A 120 -7.65 9.16 -13.87
N LYS A 121 -7.53 7.84 -14.07
CA LYS A 121 -6.69 7.24 -15.11
C LYS A 121 -7.02 7.79 -16.49
N LYS A 122 -5.99 8.16 -17.25
CA LYS A 122 -6.08 8.63 -18.62
C LYS A 122 -5.16 7.81 -19.52
N GLY A 123 -5.50 7.70 -20.80
CA GLY A 123 -4.73 6.96 -21.82
C GLY A 123 -5.44 5.70 -22.34
N GLY A 124 -5.46 5.53 -23.65
CA GLY A 124 -6.18 4.43 -24.33
C GLY A 124 -5.42 3.10 -24.38
N GLY A 125 -4.09 3.10 -24.23
CA GLY A 125 -3.27 1.88 -24.27
C GLY A 125 -2.62 1.60 -22.91
N VAL A 126 -1.81 2.55 -22.42
CA VAL A 126 -1.20 2.48 -21.11
C VAL A 126 -1.87 3.52 -20.22
N PRO A 127 -2.59 3.11 -19.15
CA PRO A 127 -3.22 4.08 -18.25
C PRO A 127 -2.18 4.85 -17.45
N HIS A 128 -2.43 6.15 -17.24
CA HIS A 128 -1.57 7.06 -16.47
C HIS A 128 -2.36 7.81 -15.41
N VAL A 129 -1.73 8.04 -14.25
CA VAL A 129 -2.18 8.97 -13.23
C VAL A 129 -1.08 9.98 -12.96
N HIS A 130 -1.43 11.26 -12.96
CA HIS A 130 -0.50 12.37 -12.77
C HIS A 130 -0.81 13.12 -11.48
N ILE A 131 0.16 13.84 -10.93
CA ILE A 131 -0.02 14.73 -9.76
C ILE A 131 -1.23 15.65 -9.97
N SER A 132 -1.33 16.29 -11.14
CA SER A 132 -2.44 17.19 -11.50
C SER A 132 -3.83 16.54 -11.48
N SER A 133 -3.90 15.22 -11.51
CA SER A 133 -5.18 14.49 -11.43
C SER A 133 -5.72 14.39 -10.00
N ILE A 134 -4.84 14.48 -8.99
CA ILE A 134 -5.20 14.26 -7.58
C ILE A 134 -4.88 15.44 -6.66
N GLU A 135 -4.09 16.42 -7.10
CA GLU A 135 -3.69 17.59 -6.29
C GLU A 135 -4.88 18.41 -5.76
N ASN A 136 -6.02 18.36 -6.45
CA ASN A 136 -7.23 19.06 -6.05
C ASN A 136 -8.16 18.22 -5.14
N PHE A 137 -7.79 17.01 -4.77
CA PHE A 137 -8.56 16.22 -3.82
C PHE A 137 -8.59 16.90 -2.46
N LEU A 138 -9.78 17.01 -1.88
CA LEU A 138 -9.96 17.59 -0.57
C LEU A 138 -9.67 16.55 0.50
N ILE A 139 -8.73 16.86 1.39
CA ILE A 139 -8.31 16.05 2.51
C ILE A 139 -8.68 16.76 3.81
N PRO A 140 -9.32 16.08 4.77
CA PRO A 140 -9.57 16.65 6.09
C PRO A 140 -8.24 16.80 6.84
N ILE A 141 -8.00 17.99 7.42
CA ILE A 141 -6.77 18.28 8.16
C ILE A 141 -7.13 18.61 9.62
N PRO A 142 -7.41 17.62 10.46
CA PRO A 142 -7.63 17.83 11.88
C PRO A 142 -6.31 18.16 12.60
N HIS A 143 -6.43 18.55 13.86
CA HIS A 143 -5.28 18.77 14.73
C HIS A 143 -4.33 17.57 14.73
N PRO A 144 -2.98 17.75 14.74
CA PRO A 144 -2.00 16.66 14.67
C PRO A 144 -2.24 15.50 15.67
N ALA A 145 -2.64 15.79 16.90
CA ALA A 145 -2.96 14.76 17.89
C ALA A 145 -4.14 13.85 17.46
N ILE A 146 -5.10 14.38 16.70
CA ILE A 146 -6.21 13.58 16.15
C ILE A 146 -5.70 12.72 14.99
N GLN A 147 -4.82 13.25 14.14
CA GLN A 147 -4.18 12.48 13.06
C GLN A 147 -3.40 11.30 13.62
N GLU A 148 -2.62 11.53 14.68
CA GLU A 148 -1.83 10.51 15.36
C GLU A 148 -2.71 9.39 15.94
N GLU A 149 -3.79 9.75 16.64
CA GLU A 149 -4.71 8.74 17.19
C GLU A 149 -5.44 7.96 16.10
N ILE A 150 -5.82 8.59 15.00
CA ILE A 150 -6.39 7.89 13.83
C ILE A 150 -5.37 6.90 13.25
N VAL A 151 -4.12 7.32 13.06
CA VAL A 151 -3.05 6.44 12.55
C VAL A 151 -2.86 5.25 13.48
N LYS A 152 -2.74 5.48 14.77
CA LYS A 152 -2.57 4.43 15.79
C LYS A 152 -3.71 3.40 15.77
N ILE A 153 -4.96 3.86 15.62
CA ILE A 153 -6.12 2.96 15.51
C ILE A 153 -6.05 2.14 14.22
N LEU A 154 -5.79 2.78 13.09
CA LEU A 154 -5.78 2.12 11.78
C LEU A 154 -4.58 1.17 11.63
N ASP A 155 -3.42 1.52 12.17
CA ASP A 155 -2.26 0.62 12.22
C ASP A 155 -2.59 -0.67 12.96
N ARG A 156 -3.21 -0.57 14.15
CA ARG A 156 -3.61 -1.75 14.92
C ARG A 156 -4.58 -2.64 14.15
N PHE A 157 -5.53 -2.06 13.42
CA PHE A 157 -6.41 -2.87 12.56
C PHE A 157 -5.66 -3.52 11.39
N ALA A 158 -4.69 -2.81 10.79
CA ALA A 158 -3.85 -3.37 9.73
C ALA A 158 -3.00 -4.54 10.24
N ASP A 159 -2.41 -4.41 11.42
CA ASP A 159 -1.62 -5.46 12.07
C ASP A 159 -2.48 -6.69 12.38
N TYR A 160 -3.66 -6.52 12.98
CA TYR A 160 -4.59 -7.63 13.23
C TYR A 160 -5.05 -8.32 11.93
N ALA A 161 -5.31 -7.54 10.88
CA ALA A 161 -5.69 -8.11 9.60
C ALA A 161 -4.55 -8.93 8.97
N ALA A 162 -3.31 -8.46 9.09
CA ALA A 162 -2.12 -9.17 8.60
C ALA A 162 -1.87 -10.46 9.40
N GLU A 163 -2.00 -10.43 10.72
CA GLU A 163 -1.88 -11.61 11.60
C GLU A 163 -2.92 -12.67 11.24
N LEU A 164 -4.19 -12.27 11.16
CA LEU A 164 -5.28 -13.19 10.79
C LEU A 164 -5.09 -13.79 9.39
N GLN A 165 -4.60 -12.99 8.44
CA GLN A 165 -4.31 -13.48 7.09
C GLN A 165 -3.17 -14.51 7.09
N ALA A 166 -2.13 -14.30 7.89
CA ALA A 166 -1.03 -15.25 8.04
C ALA A 166 -1.50 -16.58 8.65
N GLU A 167 -2.31 -16.54 9.72
CA GLU A 167 -2.90 -17.72 10.34
C GLU A 167 -3.77 -18.52 9.36
N LEU A 168 -4.66 -17.82 8.63
CA LEU A 168 -5.53 -18.45 7.64
C LEU A 168 -4.72 -19.12 6.52
N GLN A 169 -3.63 -18.48 6.07
CA GLN A 169 -2.74 -19.03 5.05
C GLN A 169 -2.05 -20.30 5.55
N ALA A 170 -1.57 -20.31 6.79
CA ALA A 170 -0.94 -21.46 7.41
C ALA A 170 -1.92 -22.64 7.54
N GLU A 171 -3.14 -22.37 7.99
CA GLU A 171 -4.18 -23.41 8.09
C GLU A 171 -4.56 -23.97 6.72
N LEU A 172 -4.72 -23.11 5.73
CA LEU A 172 -5.02 -23.54 4.35
C LEU A 172 -3.93 -24.48 3.81
N GLN A 173 -2.66 -24.17 4.09
CA GLN A 173 -1.54 -25.00 3.68
C GLN A 173 -1.58 -26.35 4.39
N ALA A 174 -1.80 -26.38 5.70
CA ALA A 174 -1.90 -27.63 6.48
C ALA A 174 -3.07 -28.51 5.99
N ARG A 175 -4.21 -27.92 5.65
CA ARG A 175 -5.37 -28.65 5.09
C ARG A 175 -5.07 -29.24 3.71
N LYS A 176 -4.35 -28.52 2.86
CA LYS A 176 -3.91 -29.04 1.55
C LYS A 176 -3.01 -30.27 1.71
N GLU A 177 -2.02 -30.19 2.60
CA GLU A 177 -1.11 -31.30 2.90
C GLU A 177 -1.85 -32.51 3.47
N GLN A 178 -2.79 -32.28 4.38
CA GLN A 178 -3.66 -33.32 4.93
C GLN A 178 -4.49 -34.01 3.82
N TYR A 179 -5.10 -33.20 2.93
CA TYR A 179 -5.86 -33.71 1.81
C TYR A 179 -4.99 -34.56 0.88
N GLU A 180 -3.80 -34.08 0.52
CA GLU A 180 -2.87 -34.82 -0.35
C GLU A 180 -2.42 -36.14 0.28
N TYR A 181 -2.11 -36.12 1.58
CA TYR A 181 -1.76 -37.32 2.32
C TYR A 181 -2.88 -38.38 2.24
N TYR A 182 -4.11 -38.01 2.61
CA TYR A 182 -5.22 -38.95 2.59
C TYR A 182 -5.61 -39.38 1.18
N ARG A 183 -5.63 -38.48 0.21
CA ARG A 183 -5.87 -38.81 -1.20
C ARG A 183 -4.87 -39.86 -1.67
N ASN A 184 -3.59 -39.64 -1.45
CA ASN A 184 -2.56 -40.59 -1.87
C ASN A 184 -2.69 -41.94 -1.13
N LYS A 185 -2.91 -41.89 0.18
CA LYS A 185 -3.10 -43.11 0.99
C LYS A 185 -4.31 -43.94 0.53
N LEU A 186 -5.45 -43.30 0.26
CA LEU A 186 -6.70 -43.98 -0.14
C LEU A 186 -6.65 -44.49 -1.58
N LEU A 187 -5.89 -43.88 -2.47
CA LEU A 187 -5.79 -44.26 -3.88
C LEU A 187 -4.60 -45.20 -4.18
N MET A 188 -3.73 -45.46 -3.22
CA MET A 188 -2.65 -46.46 -3.33
C MET A 188 -3.13 -47.86 -2.90
N PHE A 189 -3.95 -48.49 -3.72
CA PHE A 189 -4.57 -49.78 -3.43
C PHE A 189 -3.52 -50.89 -3.18
N ASP A 190 -2.35 -50.84 -3.80
CA ASP A 190 -1.27 -51.80 -3.62
C ASP A 190 -0.70 -51.89 -2.20
N LYS A 191 -0.82 -50.80 -1.41
CA LYS A 191 -0.33 -50.73 -0.03
C LYS A 191 -1.43 -51.00 1.04
N ILE A 192 -2.68 -51.08 0.63
CA ILE A 192 -3.85 -51.34 1.53
C ILE A 192 -4.22 -52.84 1.55
N GLY A 193 -3.46 -53.71 0.90
CA GLY A 193 -3.72 -55.18 0.89
C GLY A 193 -4.72 -55.66 -0.16
N GLY A 194 -5.13 -54.79 -1.08
CA GLY A 194 -5.94 -55.16 -2.24
C GLY A 194 -5.05 -55.41 -3.45
N GLY A 195 -4.90 -56.68 -3.85
CA GLY A 195 -4.15 -56.99 -5.07
C GLY A 195 -4.75 -56.30 -6.29
N VAL A 196 -3.91 -55.67 -7.11
CA VAL A 196 -4.31 -55.08 -8.40
C VAL A 196 -4.69 -56.21 -9.35
N ARG A 197 -5.98 -56.34 -9.72
CA ARG A 197 -6.37 -57.17 -10.87
C ARG A 197 -6.01 -56.40 -12.14
N LYS A 198 -4.94 -56.87 -12.82
CA LYS A 198 -4.72 -56.43 -14.20
C LYS A 198 -5.83 -56.97 -15.07
N ALA A 199 -6.50 -56.13 -15.83
CA ALA A 199 -7.44 -56.48 -16.87
C ALA A 199 -6.67 -57.04 -18.08
#